data_893a35a01b61e1081973ed54ce51b65a
#
_entry.id   893a35a01b61e1081973ed54ce51b65a
#
_cell.length_a   1.000
_cell.length_b   1.000
_cell.length_c   1.000
_cell.angle_alpha   90.00
_cell.angle_beta   90.00
_cell.angle_gamma   90.00
#
_symmetry.space_group_name_H-M   'P 1'
#
loop_
_entity.id
_entity.type
_entity.pdbx_description
1 polymer ?
#
loop_
_entity_poly.entity_id
_entity_poly.type
_entity_poly.pdbx_seq_one_letter_code
_entity_poly.pdbx_strand_id
1 'polypeptide(L)'
;MWKKDAVIDDVCLDEETLKSSKLHAKYLELFSMAKLMLKKKEMEQESMKKDKWLYYNGKMSQEDMDKRKWKYDPFDGMTKPLKSDMDMYYSTDEDMVRIKAQIDYQKTIIDTLEEIMGNIRWRHTHVKNILDFKKFTSGM
;
A
#
# COMPACT_ATOMS: atom_id res chain seq x y z
N MET A 1 -14.25 0.64 -9.05
CA MET A 1 -13.53 1.43 -10.07
C MET A 1 -12.90 0.53 -11.13
N TRP A 2 -11.97 -0.34 -10.80
CA TRP A 2 -11.31 -1.22 -11.78
C TRP A 2 -12.27 -2.17 -12.51
N LYS A 3 -13.24 -2.76 -11.83
CA LYS A 3 -14.23 -3.65 -12.48
C LYS A 3 -14.93 -3.00 -13.66
N LYS A 4 -15.24 -1.71 -13.53
CA LYS A 4 -15.85 -0.92 -14.60
C LYS A 4 -14.84 -0.61 -15.71
N ASP A 5 -13.61 -0.21 -15.31
CA ASP A 5 -12.55 0.16 -16.25
C ASP A 5 -12.00 -1.05 -17.00
N ALA A 6 -12.10 -2.25 -16.44
CA ALA A 6 -11.60 -3.49 -17.04
C ALA A 6 -12.46 -3.97 -18.21
N VAL A 7 -13.72 -3.54 -18.32
CA VAL A 7 -14.65 -3.96 -19.38
C VAL A 7 -14.15 -3.48 -20.74
N ILE A 8 -14.11 -4.40 -21.71
CA ILE A 8 -13.80 -4.10 -23.11
C ILE A 8 -15.11 -4.12 -23.90
N ASP A 9 -15.44 -3.01 -24.56
CA ASP A 9 -16.56 -2.95 -25.49
C ASP A 9 -16.14 -3.55 -26.81
N ASP A 10 -16.65 -4.75 -27.13
CA ASP A 10 -16.30 -5.48 -28.34
C ASP A 10 -16.97 -4.92 -29.62
N VAL A 11 -17.87 -3.95 -29.47
CA VAL A 11 -18.50 -3.24 -30.60
C VAL A 11 -17.61 -2.04 -31.02
N CYS A 12 -16.95 -1.38 -30.08
CA CYS A 12 -16.15 -0.18 -30.31
C CYS A 12 -14.66 -0.44 -30.00
N LEU A 13 -14.05 -1.40 -30.71
CA LEU A 13 -12.67 -1.83 -30.44
C LEU A 13 -11.60 -0.76 -30.73
N ASP A 14 -11.84 0.12 -31.69
CA ASP A 14 -11.00 1.27 -31.99
C ASP A 14 -10.96 2.27 -30.82
N GLU A 15 -12.11 2.54 -30.21
CA GLU A 15 -12.22 3.38 -29.01
C GLU A 15 -11.54 2.70 -27.81
N GLU A 16 -11.66 1.38 -27.67
CA GLU A 16 -10.99 0.61 -26.62
C GLU A 16 -9.47 0.70 -26.73
N THR A 17 -8.92 0.73 -27.93
CA THR A 17 -7.48 0.91 -28.16
C THR A 17 -7.01 2.27 -27.65
N LEU A 18 -7.74 3.34 -27.91
CA LEU A 18 -7.46 4.68 -27.43
C LEU A 18 -7.64 4.79 -25.90
N LYS A 19 -8.67 4.12 -25.37
CA LYS A 19 -8.95 4.09 -23.93
C LYS A 19 -7.79 3.50 -23.11
N SER A 20 -7.04 2.56 -23.66
CA SER A 20 -5.92 1.91 -22.98
C SER A 20 -4.85 2.91 -22.51
N SER A 21 -4.51 3.91 -23.31
CA SER A 21 -3.53 4.95 -22.94
C SER A 21 -4.03 5.80 -21.77
N LYS A 22 -5.32 6.15 -21.78
CA LYS A 22 -5.94 6.94 -20.70
C LYS A 22 -6.00 6.15 -19.41
N LEU A 23 -6.35 4.86 -19.48
CA LEU A 23 -6.38 3.97 -18.32
C LEU A 23 -4.97 3.80 -17.74
N HIS A 24 -3.97 3.60 -18.57
CA HIS A 24 -2.60 3.46 -18.11
C HIS A 24 -2.15 4.71 -17.35
N ALA A 25 -2.41 5.91 -17.88
CA ALA A 25 -2.06 7.16 -17.22
C ALA A 25 -2.77 7.31 -15.88
N LYS A 26 -4.08 6.98 -15.81
CA LYS A 26 -4.88 7.03 -14.58
C LYS A 26 -4.29 6.10 -13.50
N TYR A 27 -4.05 4.85 -13.82
CA TYR A 27 -3.56 3.87 -12.85
C TYR A 27 -2.10 4.06 -12.50
N LEU A 28 -1.27 4.58 -13.41
CA LEU A 28 0.09 4.96 -13.12
C LEU A 28 0.14 6.09 -12.07
N GLU A 29 -0.74 7.08 -12.18
CA GLU A 29 -0.85 8.15 -11.18
C GLU A 29 -1.24 7.58 -9.81
N LEU A 30 -2.27 6.73 -9.75
CA LEU A 30 -2.70 6.08 -8.51
C LEU A 30 -1.59 5.22 -7.91
N PHE A 31 -0.85 4.50 -8.74
CA PHE A 31 0.28 3.68 -8.32
C PHE A 31 1.40 4.54 -7.72
N SER A 32 1.74 5.64 -8.37
CA SER A 32 2.76 6.56 -7.87
C SER A 32 2.36 7.19 -6.53
N MET A 33 1.10 7.61 -6.41
CA MET A 33 0.56 8.15 -5.15
C MET A 33 0.59 7.11 -4.03
N ALA A 34 0.25 5.86 -4.34
CA ALA A 34 0.29 4.76 -3.38
C ALA A 34 1.72 4.49 -2.88
N LYS A 35 2.70 4.52 -3.78
CA LYS A 35 4.13 4.36 -3.43
C LYS A 35 4.63 5.48 -2.53
N LEU A 36 4.24 6.72 -2.81
CA LEU A 36 4.60 7.88 -1.98
C LEU A 36 3.95 7.77 -0.60
N MET A 37 2.70 7.32 -0.51
CA MET A 37 2.02 7.09 0.76
C MET A 37 2.71 5.99 1.56
N LEU A 38 3.14 4.90 0.92
CA LEU A 38 3.90 3.84 1.58
C LEU A 38 5.20 4.40 2.19
N LYS A 39 5.93 5.18 1.42
CA LYS A 39 7.18 5.79 1.89
C LYS A 39 6.96 6.69 3.10
N LYS A 40 5.89 7.49 3.07
CA LYS A 40 5.49 8.32 4.20
C LYS A 40 5.21 7.47 5.45
N LYS A 41 4.48 6.38 5.30
CA LYS A 41 4.15 5.47 6.41
C LYS A 41 5.38 4.77 6.96
N GLU A 42 6.32 4.39 6.12
CA GLU A 42 7.59 3.80 6.55
C GLU A 42 8.43 4.81 7.36
N MET A 43 8.44 6.07 6.96
CA MET A 43 9.10 7.15 7.71
C MET A 43 8.43 7.38 9.06
N GLU A 44 7.10 7.37 9.12
CA GLU A 44 6.34 7.47 10.37
C GLU A 44 6.66 6.29 11.29
N GLN A 45 6.81 5.09 10.74
CA GLN A 45 7.19 3.89 11.51
C GLN A 45 8.57 4.06 12.16
N GLU A 46 9.55 4.53 11.41
CA GLU A 46 10.90 4.76 11.95
C GLU A 46 10.89 5.82 13.06
N SER A 47 10.16 6.90 12.88
CA SER A 47 9.97 7.94 13.89
C SER A 47 9.28 7.40 15.14
N MET A 48 8.22 6.62 14.98
CA MET A 48 7.51 5.99 16.09
C MET A 48 8.39 4.99 16.83
N LYS A 49 9.18 4.22 16.10
CA LYS A 49 10.12 3.26 16.68
C LYS A 49 11.13 3.94 17.61
N LYS A 50 11.68 5.09 17.18
CA LYS A 50 12.56 5.91 18.01
C LYS A 50 11.85 6.38 19.27
N ASP A 51 10.63 6.92 19.13
CA ASP A 51 9.85 7.42 20.26
C ASP A 51 9.55 6.29 21.25
N LYS A 52 9.20 5.11 20.77
CA LYS A 52 8.95 3.93 21.60
C LYS A 52 10.22 3.43 22.27
N TRP A 53 11.36 3.51 21.59
CA TRP A 53 12.64 3.19 22.20
C TRP A 53 12.94 4.10 23.40
N LEU A 54 12.74 5.40 23.21
CA LEU A 54 12.92 6.38 24.29
C LEU A 54 11.95 6.08 25.45
N TYR A 55 10.71 5.78 25.13
CA TYR A 55 9.67 5.47 26.10
C TYR A 55 10.00 4.22 26.92
N TYR A 56 10.29 3.11 26.26
CA TYR A 56 10.58 1.83 26.95
C TYR A 56 11.90 1.86 27.72
N ASN A 57 12.85 2.70 27.33
CA ASN A 57 14.12 2.85 28.04
C ASN A 57 14.09 3.94 29.12
N GLY A 58 12.92 4.50 29.39
CA GLY A 58 12.75 5.50 30.45
C GLY A 58 13.42 6.84 30.17
N LYS A 59 13.66 7.16 28.91
CA LYS A 59 14.32 8.40 28.46
C LYS A 59 13.33 9.46 27.95
N MET A 60 12.05 9.16 27.97
CA MET A 60 11.00 10.09 27.54
C MET A 60 10.56 10.98 28.71
N SER A 61 10.36 12.28 28.46
CA SER A 61 9.85 13.21 29.46
C SER A 61 8.38 12.94 29.79
N GLN A 62 7.93 13.31 31.00
CA GLN A 62 6.52 13.18 31.39
C GLN A 62 5.62 14.01 30.48
N GLU A 63 6.07 15.19 30.05
CA GLU A 63 5.33 16.04 29.13
C GLU A 63 5.06 15.35 27.80
N ASP A 64 6.07 14.68 27.21
CA ASP A 64 5.92 13.96 25.97
C ASP A 64 5.03 12.72 26.14
N MET A 65 5.12 12.01 27.24
CA MET A 65 4.22 10.90 27.57
C MET A 65 2.76 11.37 27.68
N ASP A 66 2.53 12.52 28.32
CA ASP A 66 1.20 13.10 28.42
C ASP A 66 0.61 13.46 27.06
N LYS A 67 1.40 14.07 26.17
CA LYS A 67 1.00 14.41 24.80
C LYS A 67 0.61 13.18 23.99
N ARG A 68 1.30 12.08 24.22
CA ARG A 68 1.04 10.79 23.52
C ARG A 68 -0.01 9.96 24.24
N LYS A 69 -0.40 10.32 25.47
CA LYS A 69 -1.29 9.54 26.35
C LYS A 69 -0.73 8.16 26.67
N TRP A 70 0.58 8.08 26.85
CA TRP A 70 1.28 6.86 27.22
C TRP A 70 1.42 6.77 28.74
N LYS A 71 1.38 5.54 29.27
CA LYS A 71 1.55 5.27 30.70
C LYS A 71 2.96 5.63 31.13
N TYR A 72 3.11 6.28 32.29
CA TYR A 72 4.41 6.73 32.79
C TYR A 72 5.40 5.60 33.07
N ASP A 73 4.90 4.46 33.53
CA ASP A 73 5.72 3.27 33.77
C ASP A 73 5.11 2.05 33.08
N PRO A 74 5.56 1.73 31.85
CA PRO A 74 5.00 0.60 31.10
C PRO A 74 5.31 -0.76 31.72
N PHE A 75 6.24 -0.83 32.67
CA PHE A 75 6.68 -2.09 33.29
C PHE A 75 6.21 -2.27 34.74
N ASP A 76 5.40 -1.36 35.28
CA ASP A 76 4.85 -1.43 36.65
C ASP A 76 5.95 -1.62 37.72
N GLY A 77 7.07 -0.89 37.58
CA GLY A 77 8.20 -0.99 38.48
C GLY A 77 9.18 -2.13 38.20
N MET A 78 8.93 -2.92 37.16
CA MET A 78 9.82 -4.01 36.76
C MET A 78 11.07 -3.48 36.03
N THR A 79 12.05 -4.36 35.84
CA THR A 79 13.30 -4.06 35.14
C THR A 79 13.00 -3.71 33.66
N LYS A 80 13.72 -2.69 33.16
CA LYS A 80 13.64 -2.31 31.74
C LYS A 80 14.04 -3.48 30.83
N PRO A 81 13.50 -3.56 29.60
CA PRO A 81 13.83 -4.64 28.69
C PRO A 81 15.31 -4.60 28.29
N LEU A 82 15.87 -5.77 28.06
CA LEU A 82 17.19 -5.90 27.47
C LEU A 82 17.14 -5.47 26.01
N LYS A 83 18.26 -5.02 25.47
CA LYS A 83 18.36 -4.63 24.06
C LYS A 83 17.91 -5.73 23.11
N SER A 84 18.20 -7.00 23.44
CA SER A 84 17.80 -8.17 22.68
C SER A 84 16.30 -8.42 22.68
N ASP A 85 15.56 -7.89 23.66
CA ASP A 85 14.12 -8.10 23.81
C ASP A 85 13.28 -6.97 23.18
N MET A 86 13.92 -5.91 22.73
CA MET A 86 13.22 -4.73 22.20
C MET A 86 12.32 -5.04 21.01
N ASP A 87 12.73 -5.95 20.13
CA ASP A 87 11.93 -6.34 18.96
C ASP A 87 10.59 -6.95 19.36
N MET A 88 10.56 -7.72 20.46
CA MET A 88 9.32 -8.28 21.00
C MET A 88 8.37 -7.16 21.48
N TYR A 89 8.90 -6.15 22.17
CA TYR A 89 8.11 -5.01 22.63
C TYR A 89 7.58 -4.18 21.46
N TYR A 90 8.39 -3.93 20.43
CA TYR A 90 7.93 -3.24 19.23
C TYR A 90 6.82 -4.02 18.50
N SER A 91 6.96 -5.33 18.38
CA SER A 91 6.01 -6.16 17.65
C SER A 91 4.64 -6.28 18.33
N THR A 92 4.57 -6.02 19.63
CA THR A 92 3.33 -6.09 20.42
C THR A 92 2.80 -4.73 20.86
N ASP A 93 3.55 -3.66 20.63
CA ASP A 93 3.11 -2.29 20.96
C ASP A 93 1.94 -1.88 20.06
N GLU A 94 0.87 -1.34 20.66
CA GLU A 94 -0.34 -0.98 19.93
C GLU A 94 -0.10 0.01 18.79
N ASP A 95 0.71 1.04 19.03
CA ASP A 95 1.00 2.07 18.01
C ASP A 95 1.86 1.49 16.89
N MET A 96 2.83 0.65 17.23
CA MET A 96 3.68 -0.02 16.24
C MET A 96 2.89 -1.03 15.41
N VAL A 97 1.99 -1.78 16.02
CA VAL A 97 1.09 -2.73 15.34
C VAL A 97 0.17 -1.98 14.36
N ARG A 98 -0.38 -0.85 14.79
CA ARG A 98 -1.24 -0.02 13.94
C ARG A 98 -0.52 0.49 12.70
N ILE A 99 0.69 1.04 12.87
CA ILE A 99 1.50 1.55 11.75
C ILE A 99 1.88 0.41 10.82
N LYS A 100 2.28 -0.74 11.36
CA LYS A 100 2.60 -1.92 10.55
C LYS A 100 1.40 -2.37 9.72
N ALA A 101 0.21 -2.41 10.30
CA ALA A 101 -1.01 -2.75 9.59
C ALA A 101 -1.30 -1.77 8.46
N GLN A 102 -1.08 -0.48 8.68
CA GLN A 102 -1.24 0.55 7.64
C GLN A 102 -0.23 0.37 6.49
N ILE A 103 1.01 0.01 6.81
CA ILE A 103 2.06 -0.27 5.82
C ILE A 103 1.67 -1.50 4.99
N ASP A 104 1.25 -2.58 5.63
CA ASP A 104 0.86 -3.81 4.95
C ASP A 104 -0.35 -3.58 4.04
N TYR A 105 -1.34 -2.80 4.50
CA TYR A 105 -2.48 -2.38 3.69
C TYR A 105 -2.02 -1.61 2.45
N GLN A 106 -1.10 -0.68 2.61
CA GLN A 106 -0.60 0.14 1.50
C GLN A 106 0.19 -0.71 0.49
N LYS A 107 0.97 -1.69 0.97
CA LYS A 107 1.66 -2.65 0.09
C LYS A 107 0.67 -3.47 -0.74
N THR A 108 -0.43 -3.89 -0.13
CA THR A 108 -1.49 -4.63 -0.84
C THR A 108 -2.12 -3.78 -1.94
N ILE A 109 -2.36 -2.50 -1.67
CA ILE A 109 -2.86 -1.55 -2.69
C ILE A 109 -1.88 -1.46 -3.86
N ILE A 110 -0.59 -1.32 -3.57
CA ILE A 110 0.46 -1.23 -4.59
C ILE A 110 0.49 -2.49 -5.46
N ASP A 111 0.46 -3.66 -4.84
CA ASP A 111 0.46 -4.94 -5.55
C ASP A 111 -0.78 -5.07 -6.46
N THR A 112 -1.94 -4.66 -5.97
CA THR A 112 -3.19 -4.66 -6.75
C THR A 112 -3.09 -3.72 -7.96
N LEU A 113 -2.55 -2.52 -7.76
CA LEU A 113 -2.36 -1.56 -8.86
C LEU A 113 -1.34 -2.06 -9.89
N GLU A 114 -0.30 -2.75 -9.45
CA GLU A 114 0.67 -3.41 -10.35
C GLU A 114 0.00 -4.44 -11.25
N GLU A 115 -0.85 -5.28 -10.68
CA GLU A 115 -1.64 -6.27 -11.43
C GLU A 115 -2.56 -5.61 -12.46
N ILE A 116 -3.25 -4.53 -12.05
CA ILE A 116 -4.12 -3.76 -12.94
C ILE A 116 -3.31 -3.18 -14.11
N MET A 117 -2.16 -2.57 -13.81
CA MET A 117 -1.29 -1.99 -14.84
C MET A 117 -0.75 -3.06 -15.78
N GLY A 118 -0.44 -4.24 -15.26
CA GLY A 118 -0.07 -5.42 -16.08
C GLY A 118 -1.18 -5.81 -17.03
N ASN A 119 -2.42 -5.84 -16.56
CA ASN A 119 -3.59 -6.12 -17.40
C ASN A 119 -3.74 -5.06 -18.51
N ILE A 120 -3.57 -3.78 -18.18
CA ILE A 120 -3.67 -2.68 -19.16
C ILE A 120 -2.59 -2.81 -20.23
N ARG A 121 -1.36 -3.18 -19.86
CA ARG A 121 -0.25 -3.40 -20.82
C ARG A 121 -0.58 -4.49 -21.86
N TRP A 122 -1.31 -5.51 -21.45
CA TRP A 122 -1.73 -6.60 -22.33
C TRP A 122 -3.06 -6.34 -23.06
N ARG A 123 -3.69 -5.20 -22.80
CA ARG A 123 -5.01 -4.88 -23.34
C ARG A 123 -5.04 -4.83 -24.87
N HIS A 124 -3.99 -4.34 -25.49
CA HIS A 124 -3.86 -4.35 -26.96
C HIS A 124 -3.90 -5.76 -27.55
N THR A 125 -3.31 -6.73 -26.87
CA THR A 125 -3.36 -8.15 -27.26
C THR A 125 -4.77 -8.69 -27.14
N HIS A 126 -5.49 -8.35 -26.06
CA HIS A 126 -6.89 -8.75 -25.87
C HIS A 126 -7.77 -8.20 -26.98
N VAL A 127 -7.63 -6.91 -27.30
CA VAL A 127 -8.38 -6.27 -28.40
C VAL A 127 -8.04 -6.92 -29.74
N LYS A 128 -6.77 -7.18 -30.01
CA LYS A 128 -6.33 -7.88 -31.22
C LYS A 128 -6.97 -9.26 -31.33
N ASN A 129 -6.97 -10.04 -30.26
CA ASN A 129 -7.56 -11.39 -30.26
C ASN A 129 -9.06 -11.34 -30.54
N ILE A 130 -9.80 -10.35 -30.04
CA ILE A 130 -11.21 -10.15 -30.33
C ILE A 130 -11.40 -9.84 -31.82
N LEU A 131 -10.58 -8.98 -32.41
CA LEU A 131 -10.61 -8.63 -33.83
C LEU A 131 -10.34 -9.85 -34.71
N ASP A 132 -9.31 -10.62 -34.38
CA ASP A 132 -8.96 -11.83 -35.12
C ASP A 132 -10.09 -12.86 -35.08
N PHE A 133 -10.73 -13.05 -33.93
CA PHE A 133 -11.86 -13.94 -33.77
C PHE A 133 -13.07 -13.45 -34.62
N LYS A 134 -13.36 -12.16 -34.62
CA LYS A 134 -14.45 -11.58 -35.44
C LYS A 134 -14.18 -11.77 -36.94
N LYS A 135 -12.94 -11.57 -37.38
CA LYS A 135 -12.56 -11.83 -38.77
C LYS A 135 -12.75 -13.29 -39.15
N PHE A 136 -12.33 -14.20 -38.27
CA PHE A 136 -12.49 -15.65 -38.49
C PHE A 136 -13.97 -16.04 -38.60
N THR A 137 -14.82 -15.55 -37.70
CA THR A 137 -16.27 -15.88 -37.70
C THR A 137 -17.04 -15.24 -38.85
N SER A 138 -16.52 -14.13 -39.40
CA SER A 138 -17.15 -13.47 -40.57
C SER A 138 -16.65 -14.00 -41.92
N GLY A 139 -15.72 -14.98 -41.90
CA GLY A 139 -15.18 -15.57 -43.15
C GLY A 139 -14.16 -14.71 -43.87
N MET A 140 -13.60 -13.71 -43.20
CA MET A 140 -12.56 -12.85 -43.75
C MET A 140 -11.16 -13.33 -43.48
#